data_6054faac9f2a1b147bf7782e4b3fb130
#
_entry.id   6054faac9f2a1b147bf7782e4b3fb130
#
_cell.length_a   1.000
_cell.length_b   1.000
_cell.length_c   1.000
_cell.angle_alpha   90.00
_cell.angle_beta   90.00
_cell.angle_gamma   90.00
#
_symmetry.space_group_name_H-M   'P 1'
#
loop_
_entity.id
_entity.type
_entity.pdbx_description
1 polymer ?
#
loop_
_entity_poly.entity_id
_entity_poly.type
_entity_poly.pdbx_seq_one_letter_code
_entity_poly.pdbx_strand_id
1 'polypeptide(L)'
;MPQWAGSCWYYLRYTDAKNAQSFVGKDADNYWMASNGKAAGVDLYVGGTEHAVLHLLYARFWHKVLFDLGHVATPEPFFKLVNQGLILGEDGQKMSKSRGNVVNPDDVLVEYGADAFRLYEMFMGPLQDTKPWNTKGVEGVYRFLGRVWRLFVDEKAETAFEQAETLATEAQRHGELLDLILLDGAIAEMDATAAQLKALHQCIKKVTEDLDGMRFNTAISAMMVFINEAMTWQTKPLSVMKTFLQLLAPFAPHIAEELWARLHSTFGQAATSLAYAPWPKFDPALLVESEIELPVQVNGKFRDTIKVAVDADNATIEEAAKASETVQPFIAGKTIRKVIIVPKRMVNLIVG
;
A
#
# COMPACT_ATOMS: atom_id res chain seq x y z
N MET A 1 1.96 33.05 -27.71
CA MET A 1 1.10 31.90 -28.11
C MET A 1 -0.02 31.76 -27.12
N PRO A 2 -1.24 31.60 -27.57
CA PRO A 2 -2.40 31.46 -26.67
C PRO A 2 -2.47 30.06 -26.04
N GLN A 3 -3.28 29.97 -25.00
CA GLN A 3 -3.67 28.72 -24.31
C GLN A 3 -2.50 27.91 -23.72
N TRP A 4 -2.08 26.83 -24.37
CA TRP A 4 -1.15 25.84 -23.85
C TRP A 4 0.33 26.27 -23.80
N ALA A 5 0.69 27.41 -24.37
CA ALA A 5 2.07 27.85 -24.49
C ALA A 5 2.80 27.98 -23.14
N GLY A 6 2.12 28.55 -22.14
CA GLY A 6 2.69 28.71 -20.79
C GLY A 6 2.93 27.37 -20.09
N SER A 7 2.02 26.43 -20.26
CA SER A 7 2.14 25.10 -19.62
C SER A 7 3.12 24.15 -20.34
N CYS A 8 3.61 24.50 -21.54
CA CYS A 8 4.51 23.63 -22.30
C CYS A 8 5.91 23.51 -21.72
N TRP A 9 6.32 24.41 -20.83
CA TRP A 9 7.68 24.48 -20.30
C TRP A 9 7.75 24.78 -18.79
N TYR A 10 6.62 24.77 -18.08
CA TYR A 10 6.54 25.10 -16.65
C TYR A 10 7.47 24.24 -15.79
N TYR A 11 7.64 22.95 -16.12
CA TYR A 11 8.51 22.02 -15.43
C TYR A 11 9.99 22.46 -15.47
N LEU A 12 10.45 23.07 -16.55
CA LEU A 12 11.77 23.68 -16.63
C LEU A 12 11.84 24.92 -15.73
N ARG A 13 10.83 25.79 -15.81
CA ARG A 13 10.79 27.02 -15.02
C ARG A 13 10.76 26.76 -13.51
N TYR A 14 10.14 25.69 -13.07
CA TYR A 14 10.08 25.33 -11.65
C TYR A 14 11.46 24.99 -11.08
N THR A 15 12.38 24.47 -11.89
CA THR A 15 13.75 24.17 -11.46
C THR A 15 14.60 25.42 -11.23
N ASP A 16 14.21 26.56 -11.83
CA ASP A 16 14.94 27.84 -11.75
C ASP A 16 13.99 29.04 -11.78
N ALA A 17 13.06 29.08 -10.84
CA ALA A 17 11.93 30.00 -10.83
C ALA A 17 12.32 31.48 -10.73
N LYS A 18 13.48 31.80 -10.15
CA LYS A 18 13.96 33.16 -9.91
C LYS A 18 14.86 33.69 -11.03
N ASN A 19 15.16 32.92 -12.05
CA ASN A 19 16.03 33.32 -13.13
C ASN A 19 15.36 34.40 -14.01
N ALA A 20 15.92 35.60 -14.03
CA ALA A 20 15.39 36.73 -14.81
C ALA A 20 16.00 36.84 -16.23
N GLN A 21 17.04 36.05 -16.56
CA GLN A 21 17.77 36.17 -17.79
C GLN A 21 17.44 35.06 -18.81
N SER A 22 17.09 33.88 -18.32
CA SER A 22 16.70 32.74 -19.15
C SER A 22 15.52 32.01 -18.53
N PHE A 23 14.83 31.16 -19.29
CA PHE A 23 13.71 30.35 -18.75
C PHE A 23 14.19 29.21 -17.87
N VAL A 24 15.46 28.77 -18.02
CA VAL A 24 16.17 27.86 -17.11
C VAL A 24 17.68 28.07 -17.28
N GLY A 25 18.43 28.11 -16.20
CA GLY A 25 19.91 28.15 -16.24
C GLY A 25 20.48 26.76 -16.53
N LYS A 26 21.64 26.72 -17.16
CA LYS A 26 22.32 25.47 -17.56
C LYS A 26 22.61 24.55 -16.36
N ASP A 27 22.99 25.12 -15.23
CA ASP A 27 23.31 24.34 -14.04
C ASP A 27 22.06 23.68 -13.44
N ALA A 28 20.94 24.39 -13.41
CA ALA A 28 19.67 23.85 -12.97
C ALA A 28 19.14 22.77 -13.93
N ASP A 29 19.20 23.01 -15.23
CA ASP A 29 18.82 22.04 -16.26
C ASP A 29 19.70 20.77 -16.18
N ASN A 30 21.02 20.93 -16.11
CA ASN A 30 21.93 19.78 -15.96
C ASN A 30 21.71 19.00 -14.68
N TYR A 31 21.41 19.66 -13.57
CA TYR A 31 21.18 18.99 -12.29
C TYR A 31 19.84 18.21 -12.27
N TRP A 32 18.76 18.84 -12.74
CA TRP A 32 17.41 18.26 -12.62
C TRP A 32 16.99 17.41 -13.82
N MET A 33 17.46 17.73 -15.04
CA MET A 33 16.99 17.12 -16.27
C MET A 33 18.03 16.21 -16.92
N ALA A 34 19.32 16.51 -16.79
CA ALA A 34 20.35 15.66 -17.37
C ALA A 34 20.65 14.49 -16.43
N SER A 35 20.48 13.30 -16.95
CA SER A 35 20.70 12.08 -16.20
C SER A 35 22.18 11.77 -15.99
N ASN A 36 22.53 11.35 -14.81
CA ASN A 36 23.81 10.70 -14.51
C ASN A 36 23.87 9.26 -15.09
N GLY A 37 23.40 9.08 -16.32
CA GLY A 37 23.47 7.83 -17.07
C GLY A 37 22.25 6.88 -16.92
N LYS A 38 21.17 7.29 -16.21
CA LYS A 38 20.02 6.40 -16.01
C LYS A 38 18.70 6.92 -16.57
N ALA A 39 18.40 8.19 -16.42
CA ALA A 39 17.16 8.80 -16.87
C ALA A 39 17.42 10.22 -17.34
N ALA A 40 16.80 10.66 -18.41
CA ALA A 40 16.91 12.02 -18.92
C ALA A 40 15.51 12.63 -19.00
N GLY A 41 15.37 13.88 -18.53
CA GLY A 41 14.08 14.55 -18.37
C GLY A 41 13.51 14.42 -16.94
N VAL A 42 12.28 14.86 -16.74
CA VAL A 42 11.56 14.69 -15.47
C VAL A 42 11.40 13.21 -15.16
N ASP A 43 11.84 12.76 -13.99
CA ASP A 43 11.89 11.34 -13.62
C ASP A 43 10.53 10.66 -13.69
N LEU A 44 9.49 11.31 -13.20
CA LEU A 44 8.11 10.82 -13.20
C LEU A 44 7.13 11.96 -13.49
N TYR A 45 6.33 11.80 -14.53
CA TYR A 45 5.28 12.74 -14.89
C TYR A 45 3.93 12.06 -14.90
N VAL A 46 3.02 12.51 -14.02
CA VAL A 46 1.70 11.90 -13.82
C VAL A 46 0.62 12.88 -14.28
N GLY A 47 -0.32 12.40 -15.08
CA GLY A 47 -1.42 13.25 -15.56
C GLY A 47 -2.55 12.44 -16.19
N GLY A 48 -3.74 13.07 -16.31
CA GLY A 48 -4.90 12.44 -16.93
C GLY A 48 -4.69 12.16 -18.43
N THR A 49 -5.35 11.12 -18.91
CA THR A 49 -5.30 10.71 -20.33
C THR A 49 -5.80 11.78 -21.30
N GLU A 50 -6.65 12.70 -20.85
CA GLU A 50 -7.16 13.84 -21.63
C GLU A 50 -6.05 14.81 -22.07
N HIS A 51 -4.91 14.81 -21.37
CA HIS A 51 -3.78 15.66 -21.68
C HIS A 51 -2.85 15.08 -22.76
N ALA A 52 -3.05 13.84 -23.20
CA ALA A 52 -2.18 13.17 -24.16
C ALA A 52 -2.07 13.94 -25.49
N VAL A 53 -3.19 14.40 -26.02
CA VAL A 53 -3.27 15.14 -27.30
C VAL A 53 -3.08 16.65 -27.14
N LEU A 54 -3.32 17.18 -25.94
CA LEU A 54 -3.22 18.61 -25.66
C LEU A 54 -1.85 18.95 -25.05
N HIS A 55 -1.78 19.02 -23.73
CA HIS A 55 -0.59 19.45 -23.00
C HIS A 55 0.66 18.64 -23.34
N LEU A 56 0.59 17.29 -23.31
CA LEU A 56 1.76 16.42 -23.44
C LEU A 56 2.38 16.50 -24.84
N LEU A 57 1.55 16.57 -25.89
CA LEU A 57 2.02 16.73 -27.27
C LEU A 57 2.75 18.06 -27.43
N TYR A 58 2.17 19.15 -26.94
CA TYR A 58 2.78 20.49 -27.04
C TYR A 58 4.03 20.61 -26.18
N ALA A 59 4.04 20.08 -24.94
CA ALA A 59 5.20 20.08 -24.07
C ALA A 59 6.39 19.34 -24.72
N ARG A 60 6.15 18.17 -25.29
CA ARG A 60 7.18 17.40 -25.99
C ARG A 60 7.69 18.13 -27.25
N PHE A 61 6.81 18.71 -28.05
CA PHE A 61 7.19 19.48 -29.23
C PHE A 61 8.07 20.68 -28.83
N TRP A 62 7.63 21.47 -27.85
CA TRP A 62 8.42 22.60 -27.36
C TRP A 62 9.78 22.18 -26.84
N HIS A 63 9.83 21.12 -26.04
CA HIS A 63 11.08 20.63 -25.50
C HIS A 63 12.08 20.22 -26.59
N LYS A 64 11.61 19.56 -27.65
CA LYS A 64 12.45 19.20 -28.81
C LYS A 64 12.98 20.44 -29.53
N VAL A 65 12.16 21.45 -29.72
CA VAL A 65 12.62 22.73 -30.32
C VAL A 65 13.68 23.39 -29.44
N LEU A 66 13.46 23.41 -28.11
CA LEU A 66 14.45 23.97 -27.17
C LEU A 66 15.74 23.16 -27.14
N PHE A 67 15.68 21.87 -27.31
CA PHE A 67 16.86 21.00 -27.46
C PHE A 67 17.62 21.29 -28.76
N ASP A 68 16.94 21.38 -29.89
CA ASP A 68 17.54 21.69 -31.18
C ASP A 68 18.22 23.07 -31.18
N LEU A 69 17.71 24.02 -30.42
CA LEU A 69 18.27 25.34 -30.22
C LEU A 69 19.38 25.40 -29.14
N GLY A 70 19.66 24.29 -28.46
CA GLY A 70 20.71 24.20 -27.44
C GLY A 70 20.34 24.85 -26.09
N HIS A 71 19.06 25.01 -25.80
CA HIS A 71 18.58 25.63 -24.56
C HIS A 71 18.35 24.66 -23.42
N VAL A 72 18.16 23.36 -23.70
CA VAL A 72 18.01 22.28 -22.73
C VAL A 72 18.93 21.12 -23.02
N ALA A 73 19.29 20.35 -21.99
CA ALA A 73 20.31 19.29 -22.10
C ALA A 73 19.76 17.96 -22.62
N THR A 74 18.44 17.77 -22.63
CA THR A 74 17.83 16.46 -22.94
C THR A 74 16.90 16.54 -24.17
N PRO A 75 16.86 15.50 -25.02
CA PRO A 75 15.99 15.48 -26.20
C PRO A 75 14.52 15.16 -25.87
N GLU A 76 14.22 14.64 -24.69
CA GLU A 76 12.88 14.32 -24.24
C GLU A 76 12.57 14.98 -22.89
N PRO A 77 11.34 15.50 -22.69
CA PRO A 77 10.99 16.22 -21.45
C PRO A 77 10.79 15.30 -20.25
N PHE A 78 10.30 14.08 -20.48
CA PHE A 78 9.87 13.16 -19.42
C PHE A 78 10.50 11.80 -19.60
N PHE A 79 11.12 11.26 -18.55
CA PHE A 79 11.67 9.91 -18.54
C PHE A 79 10.56 8.86 -18.44
N LYS A 80 9.64 9.03 -17.48
CA LYS A 80 8.50 8.13 -17.29
C LYS A 80 7.21 8.93 -17.24
N LEU A 81 6.28 8.59 -18.14
CA LEU A 81 4.93 9.13 -18.15
C LEU A 81 3.95 8.08 -17.64
N VAL A 82 3.11 8.49 -16.70
CA VAL A 82 2.02 7.66 -16.16
C VAL A 82 0.71 8.39 -16.35
N ASN A 83 -0.16 7.81 -17.17
CA ASN A 83 -1.50 8.35 -17.37
C ASN A 83 -2.48 7.72 -16.38
N GLN A 84 -3.29 8.56 -15.76
CA GLN A 84 -4.39 8.13 -14.89
C GLN A 84 -5.73 8.20 -15.63
N GLY A 85 -6.59 7.23 -15.33
CA GLY A 85 -7.96 7.19 -15.86
C GLY A 85 -8.85 8.27 -15.26
N LEU A 86 -10.00 8.48 -15.86
CA LEU A 86 -10.99 9.43 -15.35
C LEU A 86 -11.78 8.81 -14.19
N ILE A 87 -12.09 9.62 -13.20
CA ILE A 87 -13.11 9.31 -12.20
C ILE A 87 -14.44 9.88 -12.71
N LEU A 88 -15.40 8.99 -12.94
CA LEU A 88 -16.74 9.32 -13.38
C LEU A 88 -17.67 9.56 -12.19
N GLY A 89 -18.80 10.19 -12.41
CA GLY A 89 -19.86 10.23 -11.41
C GLY A 89 -20.40 8.83 -11.09
N GLU A 90 -21.19 8.69 -10.04
CA GLU A 90 -21.82 7.41 -9.66
C GLU A 90 -22.72 6.85 -10.77
N ASP A 91 -23.21 7.72 -11.66
CA ASP A 91 -23.98 7.40 -12.86
C ASP A 91 -23.14 6.83 -14.02
N GLY A 92 -21.82 6.68 -13.82
CA GLY A 92 -20.87 6.21 -14.82
C GLY A 92 -20.61 7.22 -15.96
N GLN A 93 -21.02 8.48 -15.81
CA GLN A 93 -20.79 9.53 -16.78
C GLN A 93 -19.71 10.51 -16.31
N LYS A 94 -19.07 11.20 -17.26
CA LYS A 94 -18.09 12.24 -16.94
C LYS A 94 -18.75 13.29 -16.04
N MET A 95 -18.10 13.60 -14.91
CA MET A 95 -18.56 14.62 -13.98
C MET A 95 -18.64 15.98 -14.64
N SER A 96 -19.77 16.66 -14.48
CA SER A 96 -19.97 18.05 -14.92
C SER A 96 -20.99 18.77 -14.05
N LYS A 97 -20.79 20.07 -13.85
CA LYS A 97 -21.72 20.91 -13.10
C LYS A 97 -23.13 20.92 -13.72
N SER A 98 -23.23 20.87 -15.06
CA SER A 98 -24.51 20.86 -15.77
C SER A 98 -25.29 19.56 -15.58
N ARG A 99 -24.64 18.46 -15.23
CA ARG A 99 -25.30 17.16 -14.93
C ARG A 99 -25.65 16.99 -13.46
N GLY A 100 -25.05 17.79 -12.58
CA GLY A 100 -25.23 17.66 -11.14
C GLY A 100 -24.64 16.38 -10.54
N ASN A 101 -23.72 15.70 -11.25
CA ASN A 101 -23.09 14.44 -10.83
C ASN A 101 -21.65 14.65 -10.32
N VAL A 102 -21.28 15.87 -9.96
CA VAL A 102 -19.96 16.20 -9.42
C VAL A 102 -19.90 15.81 -7.95
N VAL A 103 -18.87 15.06 -7.57
CA VAL A 103 -18.52 14.83 -6.17
C VAL A 103 -17.57 15.94 -5.74
N ASN A 104 -17.92 16.66 -4.69
CA ASN A 104 -17.07 17.70 -4.13
C ASN A 104 -16.07 17.05 -3.15
N PRO A 105 -14.76 17.17 -3.36
CA PRO A 105 -13.75 16.66 -2.43
C PRO A 105 -13.91 17.18 -1.00
N ASP A 106 -14.30 18.44 -0.84
CA ASP A 106 -14.45 19.07 0.49
C ASP A 106 -15.51 18.35 1.34
N ASP A 107 -16.62 17.91 0.72
CA ASP A 107 -17.67 17.17 1.42
C ASP A 107 -17.15 15.81 1.92
N VAL A 108 -16.37 15.11 1.10
CA VAL A 108 -15.75 13.84 1.46
C VAL A 108 -14.71 14.02 2.57
N LEU A 109 -13.92 15.10 2.51
CA LEU A 109 -12.94 15.45 3.55
C LEU A 109 -13.59 15.73 4.90
N VAL A 110 -14.73 16.42 4.89
CA VAL A 110 -15.49 16.73 6.13
C VAL A 110 -16.12 15.47 6.72
N GLU A 111 -16.62 14.56 5.89
CA GLU A 111 -17.34 13.36 6.35
C GLU A 111 -16.39 12.22 6.76
N TYR A 112 -15.31 11.97 5.98
CA TYR A 112 -14.44 10.80 6.17
C TYR A 112 -12.99 11.15 6.52
N GLY A 113 -12.58 12.39 6.37
CA GLY A 113 -11.20 12.82 6.58
C GLY A 113 -10.28 12.59 5.37
N ALA A 114 -9.14 13.28 5.40
CA ALA A 114 -8.17 13.30 4.29
C ALA A 114 -7.55 11.91 4.01
N ASP A 115 -7.24 11.15 5.04
CA ASP A 115 -6.61 9.83 4.88
C ASP A 115 -7.56 8.82 4.22
N ALA A 116 -8.85 8.82 4.58
CA ALA A 116 -9.83 7.97 3.94
C ALA A 116 -10.06 8.36 2.47
N PHE A 117 -10.11 9.65 2.17
CA PHE A 117 -10.23 10.15 0.80
C PHE A 117 -9.03 9.73 -0.06
N ARG A 118 -7.80 9.97 0.42
CA ARG A 118 -6.57 9.54 -0.27
C ARG A 118 -6.52 8.03 -0.52
N LEU A 119 -6.82 7.25 0.52
CA LEU A 119 -6.87 5.78 0.41
C LEU A 119 -7.89 5.34 -0.63
N TYR A 120 -9.06 5.96 -0.64
CA TYR A 120 -10.12 5.57 -1.57
C TYR A 120 -9.72 5.85 -3.03
N GLU A 121 -9.18 7.02 -3.33
CA GLU A 121 -8.71 7.34 -4.69
C GLU A 121 -7.65 6.36 -5.18
N MET A 122 -6.75 5.94 -4.30
CA MET A 122 -5.73 4.95 -4.62
C MET A 122 -6.28 3.51 -4.67
N PHE A 123 -7.36 3.22 -3.95
CA PHE A 123 -7.93 1.86 -3.82
C PHE A 123 -8.96 1.51 -4.89
N MET A 124 -9.58 2.49 -5.55
CA MET A 124 -10.66 2.29 -6.53
C MET A 124 -10.35 1.28 -7.65
N GLY A 125 -9.08 0.97 -7.90
CA GLY A 125 -8.60 0.05 -8.95
C GLY A 125 -7.29 0.52 -9.59
N PRO A 126 -6.85 -0.10 -10.69
CA PRO A 126 -5.63 0.29 -11.39
C PRO A 126 -5.67 1.78 -11.76
N LEU A 127 -4.57 2.50 -11.57
CA LEU A 127 -4.50 3.95 -11.76
C LEU A 127 -4.92 4.39 -13.17
N GLN A 128 -4.65 3.55 -14.16
CA GLN A 128 -4.88 3.83 -15.59
C GLN A 128 -6.35 3.67 -16.00
N ASP A 129 -7.17 2.98 -15.20
CA ASP A 129 -8.54 2.65 -15.56
C ASP A 129 -9.49 3.81 -15.25
N THR A 130 -10.44 4.01 -16.16
CA THR A 130 -11.59 4.89 -15.90
C THR A 130 -12.58 4.18 -14.99
N LYS A 131 -13.02 4.85 -13.90
CA LYS A 131 -13.80 4.25 -12.82
C LYS A 131 -14.94 5.17 -12.38
N PRO A 132 -16.14 4.62 -12.08
CA PRO A 132 -17.18 5.40 -11.44
C PRO A 132 -16.84 5.63 -9.96
N TRP A 133 -17.17 6.80 -9.45
CA TRP A 133 -17.18 7.06 -8.01
C TRP A 133 -18.18 6.14 -7.31
N ASN A 134 -17.87 5.72 -6.11
CA ASN A 134 -18.76 4.94 -5.26
C ASN A 134 -18.53 5.30 -3.79
N THR A 135 -19.45 6.05 -3.20
CA THR A 135 -19.37 6.51 -1.81
C THR A 135 -19.25 5.36 -0.81
N LYS A 136 -19.92 4.21 -1.07
CA LYS A 136 -19.76 3.01 -0.22
C LYS A 136 -18.33 2.46 -0.19
N GLY A 137 -17.56 2.71 -1.25
CA GLY A 137 -16.14 2.35 -1.29
C GLY A 137 -15.31 3.19 -0.32
N VAL A 138 -15.66 4.48 -0.12
CA VAL A 138 -15.02 5.35 0.89
C VAL A 138 -15.23 4.79 2.28
N GLU A 139 -16.46 4.38 2.64
CA GLU A 139 -16.76 3.72 3.92
C GLU A 139 -15.90 2.46 4.14
N GLY A 140 -15.60 1.72 3.07
CA GLY A 140 -14.75 0.52 3.13
C GLY A 140 -13.35 0.82 3.61
N VAL A 141 -12.71 1.84 3.05
CA VAL A 141 -11.35 2.25 3.45
C VAL A 141 -11.36 3.02 4.78
N TYR A 142 -12.42 3.74 5.09
CA TYR A 142 -12.60 4.36 6.40
C TYR A 142 -12.65 3.31 7.51
N ARG A 143 -13.40 2.21 7.32
CA ARG A 143 -13.40 1.06 8.24
C ARG A 143 -12.03 0.36 8.34
N PHE A 144 -11.25 0.36 7.27
CA PHE A 144 -9.87 -0.12 7.34
C PHE A 144 -9.02 0.76 8.26
N LEU A 145 -9.10 2.09 8.14
CA LEU A 145 -8.41 3.01 9.06
C LEU A 145 -8.88 2.83 10.52
N GLY A 146 -10.17 2.61 10.75
CA GLY A 146 -10.68 2.27 12.08
C GLY A 146 -10.10 0.97 12.65
N ARG A 147 -9.79 -0.03 11.81
CA ARG A 147 -9.07 -1.24 12.25
C ARG A 147 -7.58 -0.98 12.51
N VAL A 148 -6.94 -0.11 11.69
CA VAL A 148 -5.59 0.36 11.98
C VAL A 148 -5.57 1.04 13.36
N TRP A 149 -6.50 1.95 13.62
CA TRP A 149 -6.60 2.63 14.91
C TRP A 149 -6.70 1.64 16.06
N ARG A 150 -7.66 0.72 16.04
CA ARG A 150 -7.86 -0.31 17.09
C ARG A 150 -6.70 -1.30 17.23
N LEU A 151 -5.85 -1.45 16.22
CA LEU A 151 -4.64 -2.26 16.35
C LEU A 151 -3.61 -1.60 17.28
N PHE A 152 -3.61 -0.26 17.33
CA PHE A 152 -2.62 0.54 18.07
C PHE A 152 -3.16 1.15 19.37
N VAL A 153 -4.43 1.49 19.41
CA VAL A 153 -5.05 2.27 20.49
C VAL A 153 -5.96 1.38 21.34
N ASP A 154 -5.88 1.53 22.68
CA ASP A 154 -6.73 0.82 23.60
C ASP A 154 -8.20 1.29 23.46
N GLU A 155 -9.15 0.36 23.43
CA GLU A 155 -10.59 0.66 23.36
C GLU A 155 -11.08 1.58 24.49
N LYS A 156 -10.43 1.53 25.66
CA LYS A 156 -10.74 2.43 26.80
C LYS A 156 -10.43 3.89 26.48
N ALA A 157 -9.42 4.14 25.65
CA ALA A 157 -9.09 5.49 25.21
C ALA A 157 -10.17 6.07 24.30
N GLU A 158 -10.83 5.25 23.47
CA GLU A 158 -11.94 5.67 22.61
C GLU A 158 -13.11 6.20 23.45
N THR A 159 -13.51 5.48 24.51
CA THR A 159 -14.57 5.91 25.44
C THR A 159 -14.20 7.18 26.21
N ALA A 160 -12.94 7.31 26.65
CA ALA A 160 -12.46 8.51 27.34
C ALA A 160 -12.42 9.73 26.41
N PHE A 161 -12.05 9.53 25.15
CA PHE A 161 -12.02 10.55 24.11
C PHE A 161 -13.45 11.05 23.80
N GLU A 162 -14.42 10.17 23.58
CA GLU A 162 -15.81 10.53 23.33
C GLU A 162 -16.44 11.31 24.49
N GLN A 163 -16.13 10.94 25.73
CA GLN A 163 -16.60 11.65 26.92
C GLN A 163 -15.97 13.04 27.06
N ALA A 164 -14.69 13.17 26.75
CA ALA A 164 -13.97 14.45 26.81
C ALA A 164 -14.37 15.39 25.67
N GLU A 165 -14.65 14.87 24.48
CA GLU A 165 -15.12 15.65 23.33
C GLU A 165 -16.45 16.36 23.61
N THR A 166 -17.32 15.74 24.42
CA THR A 166 -18.61 16.31 24.84
C THR A 166 -18.46 17.45 25.84
N LEU A 167 -17.34 17.55 26.55
CA LEU A 167 -17.10 18.49 27.66
C LEU A 167 -16.15 19.65 27.34
N ALA A 168 -15.37 19.55 26.27
CA ALA A 168 -14.28 20.51 26.00
C ALA A 168 -14.69 21.66 25.05
N THR A 169 -14.19 22.87 25.35
CA THR A 169 -14.24 24.01 24.41
C THR A 169 -13.25 23.82 23.26
N GLU A 170 -13.49 24.46 22.10
CA GLU A 170 -12.71 24.27 20.87
C GLU A 170 -11.18 24.45 21.02
N ALA A 171 -10.73 25.35 21.92
CA ALA A 171 -9.31 25.60 22.17
C ALA A 171 -8.63 24.53 23.05
N GLN A 172 -9.38 23.81 23.90
CA GLN A 172 -8.87 22.73 24.76
C GLN A 172 -8.84 21.39 24.05
N ARG A 173 -9.61 21.23 22.95
CA ARG A 173 -9.77 19.96 22.22
C ARG A 173 -8.49 19.42 21.58
N HIS A 174 -7.53 20.27 21.21
CA HIS A 174 -6.39 19.80 20.41
C HIS A 174 -5.19 19.28 21.25
N GLY A 175 -4.96 19.78 22.45
CA GLY A 175 -3.82 19.36 23.27
C GLY A 175 -4.17 18.24 24.25
N GLU A 176 -5.21 18.46 25.06
CA GLU A 176 -5.57 17.56 26.15
C GLU A 176 -6.26 16.25 25.68
N LEU A 177 -6.99 16.29 24.55
CA LEU A 177 -7.62 15.11 23.98
C LEU A 177 -6.62 14.11 23.40
N LEU A 178 -5.54 14.60 22.84
CA LEU A 178 -4.49 13.74 22.30
C LEU A 178 -3.77 12.95 23.40
N ASP A 179 -3.67 13.50 24.61
CA ASP A 179 -3.05 12.81 25.76
C ASP A 179 -3.90 11.62 26.29
N LEU A 180 -5.18 11.57 25.90
CA LEU A 180 -6.06 10.44 26.22
C LEU A 180 -5.88 9.26 25.28
N ILE A 181 -5.14 9.39 24.19
CA ILE A 181 -4.84 8.29 23.28
C ILE A 181 -3.85 7.34 23.95
N LEU A 182 -4.37 6.32 24.59
CA LEU A 182 -3.57 5.26 25.21
C LEU A 182 -3.30 4.16 24.18
N LEU A 183 -2.05 3.74 24.08
CA LEU A 183 -1.69 2.62 23.23
C LEU A 183 -2.19 1.30 23.82
N ASP A 184 -2.50 0.34 22.92
CA ASP A 184 -2.84 -1.04 23.31
C ASP A 184 -1.69 -1.67 24.11
N GLY A 185 -2.00 -2.14 25.29
CA GLY A 185 -1.04 -2.79 26.19
C GLY A 185 -0.39 -4.07 25.63
N ALA A 186 -0.91 -4.60 24.53
CA ALA A 186 -0.27 -5.70 23.80
C ALA A 186 0.97 -5.26 23.01
N ILE A 187 1.17 -3.97 22.79
CA ILE A 187 2.37 -3.44 22.11
C ILE A 187 3.52 -3.38 23.12
N ALA A 188 4.61 -4.09 22.84
CA ALA A 188 5.76 -4.19 23.74
C ALA A 188 7.10 -4.25 22.99
N GLU A 189 8.16 -3.84 23.67
CA GLU A 189 9.54 -4.09 23.25
C GLU A 189 9.87 -5.57 23.46
N MET A 190 9.73 -6.34 22.40
CA MET A 190 9.99 -7.77 22.39
C MET A 190 10.37 -8.25 21.00
N ASP A 191 10.99 -9.43 20.94
CA ASP A 191 11.29 -10.08 19.67
C ASP A 191 10.00 -10.58 19.01
N ALA A 192 9.91 -10.35 17.70
CA ALA A 192 8.82 -10.87 16.90
C ALA A 192 8.99 -12.36 16.62
N THR A 193 7.90 -13.09 16.62
CA THR A 193 7.89 -14.51 16.21
C THR A 193 8.19 -14.65 14.71
N ALA A 194 8.60 -15.83 14.28
CA ALA A 194 8.84 -16.11 12.85
C ALA A 194 7.60 -15.86 11.99
N ALA A 195 6.40 -16.16 12.49
CA ALA A 195 5.14 -15.92 11.81
C ALA A 195 4.88 -14.41 11.64
N GLN A 196 5.08 -13.62 12.70
CA GLN A 196 4.90 -12.16 12.67
C GLN A 196 5.91 -11.50 11.71
N LEU A 197 7.18 -11.93 11.73
CA LEU A 197 8.20 -11.47 10.79
C LEU A 197 7.84 -11.84 9.35
N LYS A 198 7.38 -13.06 9.10
CA LYS A 198 6.94 -13.49 7.77
C LYS A 198 5.82 -12.60 7.24
N ALA A 199 4.77 -12.39 8.03
CA ALA A 199 3.64 -11.53 7.67
C ALA A 199 4.08 -10.09 7.35
N LEU A 200 4.95 -9.51 8.21
CA LEU A 200 5.51 -8.17 7.98
C LEU A 200 6.32 -8.12 6.69
N HIS A 201 7.26 -9.05 6.49
CA HIS A 201 8.16 -9.02 5.33
C HIS A 201 7.42 -9.31 4.01
N GLN A 202 6.36 -10.11 4.02
CA GLN A 202 5.44 -10.25 2.89
C GLN A 202 4.75 -8.91 2.56
N CYS A 203 4.29 -8.19 3.59
CA CYS A 203 3.68 -6.88 3.42
C CYS A 203 4.71 -5.86 2.88
N ILE A 204 5.93 -5.77 3.46
CA ILE A 204 6.99 -4.88 2.99
C ILE A 204 7.28 -5.13 1.51
N LYS A 205 7.52 -6.39 1.14
CA LYS A 205 7.81 -6.77 -0.25
C LYS A 205 6.70 -6.32 -1.19
N LYS A 206 5.46 -6.73 -0.88
CA LYS A 206 4.31 -6.46 -1.75
C LYS A 206 4.02 -4.96 -1.89
N VAL A 207 4.04 -4.21 -0.80
CA VAL A 207 3.81 -2.76 -0.82
C VAL A 207 4.91 -2.05 -1.59
N THR A 208 6.19 -2.43 -1.40
CA THR A 208 7.32 -1.82 -2.12
C THR A 208 7.23 -2.05 -3.62
N GLU A 209 7.03 -3.30 -4.05
CA GLU A 209 6.91 -3.65 -5.47
C GLU A 209 5.69 -3.00 -6.13
N ASP A 210 4.61 -2.84 -5.39
CA ASP A 210 3.38 -2.22 -5.90
C ASP A 210 3.48 -0.69 -5.99
N LEU A 211 4.18 -0.05 -5.04
CA LEU A 211 4.48 1.39 -5.13
C LEU A 211 5.37 1.70 -6.33
N ASP A 212 6.44 0.93 -6.54
CA ASP A 212 7.32 1.08 -7.72
C ASP A 212 6.56 0.91 -9.03
N GLY A 213 5.57 0.01 -9.04
CA GLY A 213 4.69 -0.25 -10.17
C GLY A 213 3.47 0.64 -10.28
N MET A 214 3.27 1.61 -9.37
CA MET A 214 2.07 2.46 -9.28
C MET A 214 0.77 1.66 -9.13
N ARG A 215 0.83 0.49 -8.50
CA ARG A 215 -0.31 -0.41 -8.23
C ARG A 215 -0.84 -0.20 -6.81
N PHE A 216 -1.30 0.99 -6.52
CA PHE A 216 -1.67 1.41 -5.16
C PHE A 216 -2.78 0.57 -4.55
N ASN A 217 -3.77 0.14 -5.35
CA ASN A 217 -4.89 -0.68 -4.89
C ASN A 217 -4.44 -2.04 -4.33
N THR A 218 -3.45 -2.69 -4.95
CA THR A 218 -2.92 -3.96 -4.46
C THR A 218 -1.99 -3.78 -3.27
N ALA A 219 -1.26 -2.67 -3.18
CA ALA A 219 -0.50 -2.30 -1.99
C ALA A 219 -1.41 -2.12 -0.76
N ILE A 220 -2.53 -1.38 -0.91
CA ILE A 220 -3.53 -1.21 0.16
C ILE A 220 -4.14 -2.56 0.56
N SER A 221 -4.44 -3.42 -0.41
CA SER A 221 -4.94 -4.78 -0.12
C SER A 221 -3.94 -5.59 0.70
N ALA A 222 -2.64 -5.49 0.41
CA ALA A 222 -1.61 -6.17 1.20
C ALA A 222 -1.55 -5.66 2.64
N MET A 223 -1.69 -4.36 2.86
CA MET A 223 -1.79 -3.78 4.20
C MET A 223 -3.07 -4.24 4.93
N MET A 224 -4.20 -4.39 4.23
CA MET A 224 -5.42 -4.95 4.80
C MET A 224 -5.24 -6.40 5.27
N VAL A 225 -4.52 -7.22 4.49
CA VAL A 225 -4.18 -8.61 4.87
C VAL A 225 -3.33 -8.61 6.13
N PHE A 226 -2.28 -7.78 6.18
CA PHE A 226 -1.42 -7.66 7.35
C PHE A 226 -2.22 -7.25 8.61
N ILE A 227 -3.09 -6.24 8.51
CA ILE A 227 -3.93 -5.79 9.64
C ILE A 227 -4.85 -6.91 10.12
N ASN A 228 -5.47 -7.68 9.21
CA ASN A 228 -6.34 -8.79 9.59
C ASN A 228 -5.59 -9.85 10.40
N GLU A 229 -4.35 -10.14 10.05
CA GLU A 229 -3.51 -11.07 10.78
C GLU A 229 -3.04 -10.47 12.12
N ALA A 230 -2.52 -9.24 12.11
CA ALA A 230 -2.00 -8.57 13.29
C ALA A 230 -3.08 -8.35 14.38
N MET A 231 -4.34 -8.17 14.02
CA MET A 231 -5.47 -8.09 14.95
C MET A 231 -5.71 -9.39 15.75
N THR A 232 -5.18 -10.52 15.29
CA THR A 232 -5.28 -11.80 16.00
C THR A 232 -4.14 -12.02 17.01
N TRP A 233 -3.11 -11.18 16.99
CA TRP A 233 -1.94 -11.36 17.83
C TRP A 233 -2.20 -10.96 19.29
N GLN A 234 -1.81 -11.82 20.20
CA GLN A 234 -1.87 -11.54 21.65
C GLN A 234 -0.80 -10.53 22.08
N THR A 235 0.34 -10.53 21.39
CA THR A 235 1.44 -9.59 21.61
C THR A 235 1.86 -8.97 20.29
N LYS A 236 2.14 -7.67 20.31
CA LYS A 236 2.43 -6.85 19.14
C LYS A 236 3.82 -6.25 19.29
N PRO A 237 4.85 -6.84 18.68
CA PRO A 237 6.22 -6.33 18.80
C PRO A 237 6.34 -4.90 18.28
N LEU A 238 6.91 -4.00 19.08
CA LEU A 238 7.06 -2.58 18.77
C LEU A 238 7.74 -2.34 17.41
N SER A 239 8.78 -3.12 17.11
CA SER A 239 9.51 -3.02 15.83
C SER A 239 8.64 -3.30 14.62
N VAL A 240 7.76 -4.30 14.71
CA VAL A 240 6.79 -4.67 13.67
C VAL A 240 5.75 -3.56 13.48
N MET A 241 5.23 -3.05 14.59
CA MET A 241 4.22 -1.99 14.57
C MET A 241 4.75 -0.70 13.96
N LYS A 242 5.98 -0.28 14.33
CA LYS A 242 6.66 0.86 13.72
C LYS A 242 6.87 0.68 12.21
N THR A 243 7.35 -0.48 11.79
CA THR A 243 7.59 -0.77 10.39
C THR A 243 6.29 -0.72 9.56
N PHE A 244 5.18 -1.20 10.13
CA PHE A 244 3.88 -1.09 9.45
C PHE A 244 3.47 0.38 9.22
N LEU A 245 3.69 1.27 10.20
CA LEU A 245 3.40 2.69 10.03
C LEU A 245 4.23 3.33 8.91
N GLN A 246 5.49 2.91 8.72
CA GLN A 246 6.30 3.36 7.58
C GLN A 246 5.67 2.97 6.24
N LEU A 247 5.07 1.78 6.14
CA LEU A 247 4.36 1.34 4.93
C LEU A 247 3.05 2.10 4.72
N LEU A 248 2.35 2.45 5.79
CA LEU A 248 1.08 3.16 5.74
C LEU A 248 1.24 4.65 5.39
N ALA A 249 2.34 5.28 5.82
CA ALA A 249 2.55 6.72 5.72
C ALA A 249 2.31 7.34 4.33
N PRO A 250 2.76 6.76 3.20
CA PRO A 250 2.47 7.32 1.88
C PRO A 250 0.98 7.36 1.52
N PHE A 251 0.19 6.48 2.10
CA PHE A 251 -1.24 6.30 1.82
C PHE A 251 -2.13 7.11 2.76
N ALA A 252 -1.85 7.05 4.06
CA ALA A 252 -2.61 7.69 5.13
C ALA A 252 -1.66 8.40 6.11
N PRO A 253 -1.08 9.55 5.70
CA PRO A 253 0.00 10.20 6.43
C PRO A 253 -0.41 10.72 7.80
N HIS A 254 -1.65 11.19 7.99
CA HIS A 254 -2.04 11.83 9.25
C HIS A 254 -2.17 10.79 10.38
N ILE A 255 -2.90 9.71 10.16
CA ILE A 255 -3.03 8.64 11.15
C ILE A 255 -1.68 7.94 11.40
N ALA A 256 -0.88 7.75 10.35
CA ALA A 256 0.43 7.11 10.48
C ALA A 256 1.40 7.95 11.33
N GLU A 257 1.47 9.27 11.09
CA GLU A 257 2.32 10.18 11.84
C GLU A 257 1.89 10.30 13.30
N GLU A 258 0.57 10.40 13.57
CA GLU A 258 0.04 10.46 14.94
C GLU A 258 0.39 9.19 15.73
N LEU A 259 0.13 8.02 15.17
CA LEU A 259 0.45 6.74 15.82
C LEU A 259 1.96 6.55 16.00
N TRP A 260 2.77 7.01 15.04
CA TRP A 260 4.23 7.02 15.13
C TRP A 260 4.73 7.88 16.30
N ALA A 261 4.21 9.08 16.42
CA ALA A 261 4.57 10.01 17.52
C ALA A 261 4.18 9.38 18.88
N ARG A 262 2.99 8.75 18.98
CA ARG A 262 2.51 8.10 20.21
C ARG A 262 3.38 6.91 20.60
N LEU A 263 3.75 6.06 19.64
CA LEU A 263 4.68 4.95 19.91
C LEU A 263 6.01 5.47 20.48
N HIS A 264 6.58 6.52 19.88
CA HIS A 264 7.85 7.06 20.36
C HIS A 264 7.73 7.67 21.77
N SER A 265 6.67 8.44 22.01
CA SER A 265 6.41 9.04 23.32
C SER A 265 6.24 7.98 24.41
N THR A 266 5.41 6.96 24.14
CA THR A 266 5.10 5.90 25.13
C THR A 266 6.34 5.08 25.50
N PHE A 267 7.23 4.81 24.53
CA PHE A 267 8.45 4.04 24.76
C PHE A 267 9.69 4.91 25.03
N GLY A 268 9.49 6.21 25.38
CA GLY A 268 10.58 7.11 25.79
C GLY A 268 11.62 7.38 24.70
N GLN A 269 11.25 7.26 23.44
CA GLN A 269 12.14 7.46 22.29
C GLN A 269 11.92 8.83 21.68
N ALA A 270 13.00 9.50 21.23
CA ALA A 270 12.87 10.76 20.51
C ALA A 270 12.13 10.52 19.17
N ALA A 271 10.99 11.18 19.00
CA ALA A 271 10.25 11.14 17.75
C ALA A 271 10.86 12.10 16.72
N THR A 272 11.25 11.55 15.57
CA THR A 272 11.40 12.32 14.33
C THR A 272 10.15 12.11 13.49
N SER A 273 9.84 13.04 12.58
CA SER A 273 8.72 12.83 11.67
C SER A 273 8.89 11.54 10.86
N LEU A 274 7.83 10.77 10.75
CA LEU A 274 7.77 9.53 9.98
C LEU A 274 8.10 9.76 8.49
N ALA A 275 7.83 10.97 7.97
CA ALA A 275 8.17 11.35 6.60
C ALA A 275 9.68 11.26 6.28
N TYR A 276 10.55 11.33 7.29
CA TYR A 276 12.00 11.19 7.14
C TYR A 276 12.53 9.81 7.54
N ALA A 277 11.66 8.92 8.01
CA ALA A 277 12.06 7.55 8.33
C ALA A 277 12.47 6.80 7.06
N PRO A 278 13.56 5.99 7.11
CA PRO A 278 14.00 5.24 5.94
C PRO A 278 12.96 4.19 5.55
N TRP A 279 12.78 3.99 4.23
CA TRP A 279 11.87 2.95 3.75
C TRP A 279 12.34 1.56 4.18
N PRO A 280 11.45 0.71 4.73
CA PRO A 280 11.83 -0.61 5.22
C PRO A 280 12.20 -1.55 4.09
N LYS A 281 13.18 -2.42 4.34
CA LYS A 281 13.62 -3.45 3.40
C LYS A 281 13.12 -4.81 3.86
N PHE A 282 12.59 -5.61 2.95
CA PHE A 282 12.27 -7.00 3.26
C PHE A 282 13.50 -7.90 3.21
N ASP A 283 13.50 -8.91 4.06
CA ASP A 283 14.50 -9.99 4.04
C ASP A 283 13.92 -11.18 3.26
N PRO A 284 14.51 -11.56 2.11
CA PRO A 284 14.08 -12.73 1.35
C PRO A 284 14.11 -14.05 2.12
N ALA A 285 15.01 -14.19 3.09
CA ALA A 285 15.12 -15.41 3.90
C ALA A 285 13.88 -15.66 4.76
N LEU A 286 13.22 -14.57 5.21
CA LEU A 286 11.97 -14.66 6.00
C LEU A 286 10.72 -14.96 5.14
N LEU A 287 10.85 -14.91 3.81
CA LEU A 287 9.77 -15.20 2.87
C LEU A 287 9.80 -16.65 2.36
N VAL A 288 10.85 -17.40 2.67
CA VAL A 288 10.94 -18.81 2.28
C VAL A 288 9.86 -19.58 3.03
N GLU A 289 9.00 -20.25 2.29
CA GLU A 289 8.05 -21.19 2.89
C GLU A 289 8.83 -22.39 3.43
N SER A 290 8.84 -22.53 4.74
CA SER A 290 9.40 -23.73 5.38
C SER A 290 8.45 -24.91 5.31
N GLU A 291 7.15 -24.65 5.20
CA GLU A 291 6.10 -25.65 5.14
C GLU A 291 5.09 -25.34 4.01
N ILE A 292 4.51 -26.38 3.44
CA ILE A 292 3.41 -26.30 2.48
C ILE A 292 2.22 -27.10 2.98
N GLU A 293 1.03 -26.64 2.63
CA GLU A 293 -0.20 -27.37 2.85
C GLU A 293 -0.52 -28.23 1.62
N LEU A 294 -0.64 -29.54 1.83
CA LEU A 294 -0.99 -30.50 0.78
C LEU A 294 -2.35 -31.12 1.05
N PRO A 295 -3.31 -30.93 0.15
CA PRO A 295 -4.59 -31.65 0.22
C PRO A 295 -4.36 -33.16 0.07
N VAL A 296 -4.96 -33.94 0.99
CA VAL A 296 -4.94 -35.40 0.99
C VAL A 296 -6.28 -35.92 0.48
N GLN A 297 -6.18 -36.78 -0.51
CA GLN A 297 -7.32 -37.48 -1.08
C GLN A 297 -7.23 -39.01 -0.79
N VAL A 298 -8.39 -39.64 -0.64
CA VAL A 298 -8.48 -41.09 -0.62
C VAL A 298 -9.42 -41.51 -1.76
N ASN A 299 -8.91 -42.33 -2.67
CA ASN A 299 -9.61 -42.74 -3.92
C ASN A 299 -10.19 -41.51 -4.68
N GLY A 300 -9.40 -40.41 -4.79
CA GLY A 300 -9.77 -39.20 -5.50
C GLY A 300 -10.73 -38.25 -4.76
N LYS A 301 -11.16 -38.57 -3.52
CA LYS A 301 -12.02 -37.71 -2.72
C LYS A 301 -11.21 -37.01 -1.64
N PHE A 302 -11.31 -35.68 -1.56
CA PHE A 302 -10.66 -34.87 -0.51
C PHE A 302 -11.06 -35.35 0.89
N ARG A 303 -10.09 -35.44 1.79
CA ARG A 303 -10.28 -35.88 3.17
C ARG A 303 -9.67 -34.93 4.19
N ASP A 304 -8.49 -34.40 3.90
CA ASP A 304 -7.75 -33.54 4.81
C ASP A 304 -6.72 -32.68 4.10
N THR A 305 -6.08 -31.79 4.84
CA THR A 305 -4.90 -31.00 4.42
C THR A 305 -3.80 -31.19 5.44
N ILE A 306 -2.66 -31.70 5.02
CA ILE A 306 -1.48 -31.88 5.86
C ILE A 306 -0.47 -30.76 5.66
N LYS A 307 0.27 -30.42 6.72
CA LYS A 307 1.43 -29.51 6.66
C LYS A 307 2.71 -30.33 6.62
N VAL A 308 3.54 -30.08 5.63
CA VAL A 308 4.84 -30.73 5.47
C VAL A 308 5.90 -29.71 5.08
N ALA A 309 7.16 -29.97 5.37
CA ALA A 309 8.25 -29.13 4.92
C ALA A 309 8.25 -29.01 3.38
N VAL A 310 8.61 -27.83 2.85
CA VAL A 310 8.64 -27.58 1.37
C VAL A 310 9.58 -28.52 0.63
N ASP A 311 10.63 -28.98 1.32
CA ASP A 311 11.65 -29.89 0.85
C ASP A 311 11.44 -31.33 1.34
N ALA A 312 10.27 -31.63 1.97
CA ALA A 312 9.93 -32.96 2.41
C ALA A 312 9.97 -33.95 1.25
N ASP A 313 10.62 -35.08 1.48
CA ASP A 313 10.64 -36.16 0.50
C ASP A 313 9.28 -36.89 0.44
N ASN A 314 9.11 -37.70 -0.60
CA ASN A 314 7.85 -38.39 -0.82
C ASN A 314 7.51 -39.35 0.34
N ALA A 315 8.49 -39.89 1.04
CA ALA A 315 8.28 -40.81 2.16
C ALA A 315 7.69 -40.05 3.37
N THR A 316 8.25 -38.90 3.70
CA THR A 316 7.75 -37.99 4.75
C THR A 316 6.33 -37.50 4.46
N ILE A 317 6.06 -37.12 3.21
CA ILE A 317 4.73 -36.67 2.78
C ILE A 317 3.70 -37.82 2.89
N GLU A 318 4.08 -39.02 2.47
CA GLU A 318 3.23 -40.23 2.56
C GLU A 318 2.92 -40.57 4.03
N GLU A 319 3.94 -40.50 4.89
CA GLU A 319 3.81 -40.79 6.32
C GLU A 319 2.88 -39.78 7.00
N ALA A 320 3.07 -38.49 6.74
CA ALA A 320 2.20 -37.43 7.24
C ALA A 320 0.74 -37.61 6.78
N ALA A 321 0.53 -37.99 5.50
CA ALA A 321 -0.82 -38.21 4.97
C ALA A 321 -1.49 -39.41 5.61
N LYS A 322 -0.75 -40.46 5.93
CA LYS A 322 -1.24 -41.65 6.64
C LYS A 322 -1.50 -41.39 8.13
N ALA A 323 -0.74 -40.50 8.77
CA ALA A 323 -0.86 -40.15 10.18
C ALA A 323 -2.04 -39.22 10.47
N SER A 324 -2.62 -38.58 9.47
CA SER A 324 -3.75 -37.68 9.66
C SER A 324 -4.95 -38.39 10.29
N GLU A 325 -5.44 -37.89 11.42
CA GLU A 325 -6.60 -38.43 12.13
C GLU A 325 -7.85 -38.45 11.27
N THR A 326 -8.02 -37.48 10.39
CA THR A 326 -9.16 -37.34 9.46
C THR A 326 -9.07 -38.35 8.31
N VAL A 327 -7.87 -38.75 7.91
CA VAL A 327 -7.64 -39.71 6.82
C VAL A 327 -7.72 -41.16 7.34
N GLN A 328 -7.30 -41.42 8.57
CA GLN A 328 -7.23 -42.73 9.20
C GLN A 328 -8.52 -43.56 9.06
N PRO A 329 -9.75 -43.07 9.27
CA PRO A 329 -10.98 -43.87 9.13
C PRO A 329 -11.20 -44.40 7.69
N PHE A 330 -10.61 -43.75 6.71
CA PHE A 330 -10.78 -44.14 5.29
C PHE A 330 -9.76 -45.18 4.82
N ILE A 331 -8.63 -45.31 5.54
CA ILE A 331 -7.54 -46.27 5.22
C ILE A 331 -7.46 -47.44 6.20
N ALA A 332 -8.04 -47.34 7.39
CA ALA A 332 -8.02 -48.38 8.40
C ALA A 332 -8.61 -49.69 7.88
N GLY A 333 -7.84 -50.79 8.02
CA GLY A 333 -8.24 -52.12 7.59
C GLY A 333 -8.22 -52.34 6.05
N LYS A 334 -7.72 -51.39 5.28
CA LYS A 334 -7.57 -51.48 3.84
C LYS A 334 -6.11 -51.54 3.40
N THR A 335 -5.86 -52.17 2.27
CA THR A 335 -4.51 -52.19 1.68
C THR A 335 -4.31 -50.93 0.84
N ILE A 336 -3.27 -50.14 1.14
CA ILE A 336 -2.86 -49.04 0.27
C ILE A 336 -2.18 -49.62 -0.94
N ARG A 337 -2.83 -49.55 -2.10
CA ARG A 337 -2.34 -50.13 -3.37
C ARG A 337 -1.35 -49.19 -4.06
N LYS A 338 -1.55 -47.89 -3.93
CA LYS A 338 -0.71 -46.86 -4.56
C LYS A 338 -0.84 -45.54 -3.84
N VAL A 339 0.29 -44.81 -3.69
CA VAL A 339 0.30 -43.40 -3.27
C VAL A 339 0.73 -42.58 -4.48
N ILE A 340 -0.06 -41.55 -4.78
CA ILE A 340 0.21 -40.60 -5.85
C ILE A 340 0.51 -39.25 -5.19
N ILE A 341 1.73 -38.82 -5.27
CA ILE A 341 2.16 -37.51 -4.79
C ILE A 341 2.42 -36.63 -6.00
N VAL A 342 1.67 -35.53 -6.10
CA VAL A 342 1.93 -34.47 -7.07
C VAL A 342 2.67 -33.37 -6.32
N PRO A 343 3.97 -33.14 -6.62
CA PRO A 343 4.80 -32.21 -5.88
C PRO A 343 4.12 -30.85 -5.69
N LYS A 344 4.09 -30.35 -4.46
CA LYS A 344 3.50 -29.09 -4.06
C LYS A 344 2.02 -28.88 -4.40
N ARG A 345 1.27 -29.95 -4.72
CA ARG A 345 -0.13 -29.85 -5.14
C ARG A 345 -1.09 -30.75 -4.34
N MET A 346 -0.77 -32.03 -4.19
CA MET A 346 -1.68 -32.94 -3.51
C MET A 346 -1.06 -34.34 -3.26
N VAL A 347 -1.68 -35.07 -2.33
CA VAL A 347 -1.44 -36.49 -2.10
C VAL A 347 -2.73 -37.27 -2.30
N ASN A 348 -2.69 -38.40 -3.02
CA ASN A 348 -3.85 -39.27 -3.18
C ASN A 348 -3.49 -40.70 -2.81
N LEU A 349 -4.14 -41.22 -1.78
CA LEU A 349 -4.01 -42.61 -1.31
C LEU A 349 -5.05 -43.48 -2.02
N ILE A 350 -4.61 -44.42 -2.82
CA ILE A 350 -5.48 -45.42 -3.49
C ILE A 350 -5.56 -46.65 -2.60
N VAL A 351 -6.70 -46.90 -2.04
CA VAL A 351 -6.96 -48.02 -1.14
C VAL A 351 -7.98 -48.98 -1.75
N GLY A 352 -7.83 -50.28 -1.41
CA GLY A 352 -8.76 -51.31 -1.87
C GLY A 352 -8.76 -52.54 -0.98
#